data_f887696b708129d8534117f0fb1d77d6
#
_entry.id   f887696b708129d8534117f0fb1d77d6
#
_cell.length_a   1.000
_cell.length_b   1.000
_cell.length_c   1.000
_cell.angle_alpha   90.00
_cell.angle_beta   90.00
_cell.angle_gamma   90.00
#
_symmetry.space_group_name_H-M   'P 1'
#
loop_
_entity.id
_entity.type
_entity.pdbx_description
1 polymer ?
#
loop_
_entity_poly.entity_id
_entity_poly.type
_entity_poly.pdbx_seq_one_letter_code
_entity_poly.pdbx_strand_id
1 'polypeptide(L)'
;MNTCKPYCMFSNSGALTIRRLTVAVTMASLAVFASQLQAGESVEDRLSALEQQLAEVEPHARGDEGFSFNTYARSGLLLNNEGKSASGGPYLTPAGSVGGAVGRLGNEPDTYLEAILNYKSVADNGTRSHYRLMIADSTTSSNDWTADDGALNVRQAYVEFSNLAGFTGIFENASLWAGKRFDRDLDFDIHWLDSDVVFLAGTGVGLYDVTFSDAVKSNFSLYGRSFLDFPSDPDTTDGTSDTDNLILTANNYFGNVQWLINGMSAADNDERVVGNVMEAADSGVQTMLAYHGDSFFGLSEGNFSVALLHGQGLGAEVKSLGADGNLHEDAASTRIAVYGTTRLGDSWRIAPTILAETSEDRYVDGDEYQWLTFNTRLANELGANFEMQYEASWQVMDLETEGYEGRGDVDGDYARFTIAPTFKPQVGGFWNRPEIRVFASYSTWDDELNQYDGGDALGQEDFAGSQWTFGTQMEVWF
;
A
#
# COMPACT_ATOMS: atom_id res chain seq x y z
N MET A 1 39.55 15.99 16.03
CA MET A 1 40.11 16.94 15.04
C MET A 1 40.08 16.25 13.70
N ASN A 2 39.01 16.43 12.97
CA ASN A 2 39.01 16.33 11.51
C ASN A 2 37.74 17.01 11.00
N THR A 3 37.97 17.97 10.18
CA THR A 3 37.08 19.00 9.71
C THR A 3 36.13 18.46 8.62
N CYS A 4 34.85 18.44 8.90
CA CYS A 4 33.82 18.29 7.87
C CYS A 4 33.75 19.54 7.00
N LYS A 5 33.98 19.42 5.70
CA LYS A 5 33.74 20.49 4.73
C LYS A 5 32.26 20.58 4.42
N PRO A 6 31.66 21.78 4.36
CA PRO A 6 30.30 21.97 3.99
C PRO A 6 30.11 21.82 2.47
N TYR A 7 29.17 20.98 2.03
CA TYR A 7 28.72 20.97 0.64
C TYR A 7 27.77 22.14 0.36
N CYS A 8 28.00 22.71 -0.80
CA CYS A 8 27.46 23.93 -1.32
C CYS A 8 25.95 24.12 -1.13
N MET A 9 25.63 25.29 -0.60
CA MET A 9 24.32 25.95 -0.74
C MET A 9 23.97 26.10 -2.22
N PHE A 10 22.89 25.43 -2.64
CA PHE A 10 22.16 25.90 -3.80
C PHE A 10 21.43 27.18 -3.42
N SER A 11 21.77 28.25 -4.09
CA SER A 11 21.25 29.59 -3.84
C SER A 11 19.72 29.61 -4.00
N ASN A 12 19.08 30.20 -3.02
CA ASN A 12 17.64 30.43 -2.87
C ASN A 12 17.02 31.39 -3.92
N SER A 13 17.62 31.50 -5.13
CA SER A 13 17.15 32.42 -6.17
C SER A 13 16.00 31.87 -7.02
N GLY A 14 15.87 30.55 -7.15
CA GLY A 14 14.83 29.94 -7.96
C GLY A 14 13.43 29.97 -7.33
N ALA A 15 13.31 29.61 -6.05
CA ALA A 15 12.04 29.62 -5.33
C ALA A 15 11.46 31.04 -5.15
N LEU A 16 12.35 32.03 -4.99
CA LEU A 16 11.92 33.43 -4.93
C LEU A 16 11.47 33.98 -6.29
N THR A 17 12.04 33.47 -7.38
CA THR A 17 11.69 33.87 -8.75
C THR A 17 10.34 33.31 -9.16
N ILE A 18 10.01 32.07 -8.79
CA ILE A 18 8.70 31.45 -9.07
C ILE A 18 7.59 32.11 -8.24
N ARG A 19 7.81 32.37 -6.94
CA ARG A 19 6.87 33.15 -6.13
C ARG A 19 6.68 34.58 -6.62
N ARG A 20 7.74 35.22 -7.12
CA ARG A 20 7.67 36.55 -7.70
C ARG A 20 6.96 36.55 -9.04
N LEU A 21 7.09 35.47 -9.84
CA LEU A 21 6.37 35.35 -11.11
C LEU A 21 4.87 35.14 -10.89
N THR A 22 4.49 34.24 -9.96
CA THR A 22 3.07 33.99 -9.65
C THR A 22 2.41 35.24 -9.04
N VAL A 23 3.07 35.90 -8.09
CA VAL A 23 2.60 37.17 -7.50
C VAL A 23 2.65 38.30 -8.52
N ALA A 24 3.65 38.33 -9.43
CA ALA A 24 3.72 39.34 -10.48
C ALA A 24 2.68 39.15 -11.57
N VAL A 25 2.34 37.91 -11.93
CA VAL A 25 1.24 37.62 -12.87
C VAL A 25 -0.11 37.97 -12.22
N THR A 26 -0.34 37.64 -10.95
CA THR A 26 -1.55 38.02 -10.21
C THR A 26 -1.64 39.55 -9.99
N MET A 27 -0.53 40.22 -9.69
CA MET A 27 -0.45 41.67 -9.54
C MET A 27 -0.51 42.40 -10.88
N ALA A 28 0.07 41.84 -11.95
CA ALA A 28 -0.05 42.41 -13.30
C ALA A 28 -1.48 42.28 -13.83
N SER A 29 -2.18 41.19 -13.54
CA SER A 29 -3.60 41.02 -13.85
C SER A 29 -4.45 42.06 -13.09
N LEU A 30 -4.17 42.29 -11.80
CA LEU A 30 -4.82 43.32 -10.99
C LEU A 30 -4.46 44.75 -11.44
N ALA A 31 -3.23 45.01 -11.89
CA ALA A 31 -2.81 46.33 -12.40
C ALA A 31 -3.40 46.64 -13.77
N VAL A 32 -3.56 45.66 -14.65
CA VAL A 32 -4.28 45.82 -15.92
C VAL A 32 -5.77 46.09 -15.67
N PHE A 33 -6.36 45.50 -14.65
CA PHE A 33 -7.73 45.79 -14.22
C PHE A 33 -7.89 47.20 -13.62
N ALA A 34 -6.88 47.69 -12.92
CA ALA A 34 -6.93 49.05 -12.35
C ALA A 34 -6.76 50.15 -13.42
N SER A 35 -6.16 49.86 -14.59
CA SER A 35 -6.00 50.84 -15.69
C SER A 35 -7.14 50.86 -16.72
N GLN A 36 -8.10 49.95 -16.62
CA GLN A 36 -9.29 49.88 -17.47
C GLN A 36 -10.55 50.43 -16.79
N LEU A 37 -10.42 51.26 -15.74
CA LEU A 37 -11.52 52.04 -15.18
C LEU A 37 -11.92 53.17 -16.14
N GLN A 38 -12.42 52.82 -17.32
CA GLN A 38 -13.17 53.73 -18.15
C GLN A 38 -14.65 53.35 -18.11
N ALA A 39 -15.44 54.34 -17.71
CA ALA A 39 -16.86 54.23 -17.44
C ALA A 39 -17.65 53.62 -18.61
N GLY A 40 -18.37 52.53 -18.37
CA GLY A 40 -19.38 52.04 -19.28
C GLY A 40 -19.70 50.55 -19.30
N GLU A 41 -18.87 49.69 -18.73
CA GLU A 41 -19.16 48.23 -18.70
C GLU A 41 -20.00 47.87 -17.46
N SER A 42 -21.02 47.05 -17.67
CA SER A 42 -21.83 46.54 -16.58
C SER A 42 -21.07 45.53 -15.73
N VAL A 43 -21.49 45.34 -14.46
CA VAL A 43 -20.90 44.35 -13.56
C VAL A 43 -21.02 42.93 -14.15
N GLU A 44 -22.09 42.70 -14.93
CA GLU A 44 -22.35 41.45 -15.65
C GLU A 44 -21.31 41.18 -16.74
N ASP A 45 -20.96 42.23 -17.55
CA ASP A 45 -19.95 42.08 -18.61
C ASP A 45 -18.57 41.76 -18.02
N ARG A 46 -18.25 42.38 -16.88
CA ARG A 46 -17.00 42.14 -16.16
C ARG A 46 -16.95 40.76 -15.51
N LEU A 47 -18.08 40.28 -14.98
CA LEU A 47 -18.20 38.95 -14.41
C LEU A 47 -18.05 37.90 -15.52
N SER A 48 -18.69 38.09 -16.66
CA SER A 48 -18.57 37.19 -17.83
C SER A 48 -17.15 37.16 -18.39
N ALA A 49 -16.44 38.29 -18.41
CA ALA A 49 -15.03 38.34 -18.82
C ALA A 49 -14.09 37.65 -17.81
N LEU A 50 -14.37 37.77 -16.52
CA LEU A 50 -13.67 37.03 -15.45
C LEU A 50 -13.93 35.53 -15.52
N GLU A 51 -15.18 35.14 -15.75
CA GLU A 51 -15.56 33.73 -15.93
C GLU A 51 -14.93 33.12 -17.18
N GLN A 52 -14.83 33.88 -18.28
CA GLN A 52 -14.12 33.45 -19.47
C GLN A 52 -12.61 33.31 -19.24
N GLN A 53 -11.99 34.27 -18.55
CA GLN A 53 -10.56 34.17 -18.19
C GLN A 53 -10.31 33.03 -17.19
N LEU A 54 -11.21 32.80 -16.25
CA LEU A 54 -11.14 31.66 -15.34
C LEU A 54 -11.28 30.34 -16.09
N ALA A 55 -12.19 30.26 -17.08
CA ALA A 55 -12.39 29.09 -17.92
C ALA A 55 -11.20 28.83 -18.88
N GLU A 56 -10.45 29.86 -19.26
CA GLU A 56 -9.19 29.74 -20.01
C GLU A 56 -8.01 29.31 -19.12
N VAL A 57 -8.01 29.69 -17.84
CA VAL A 57 -6.96 29.32 -16.87
C VAL A 57 -7.24 27.96 -16.22
N GLU A 58 -8.51 27.60 -16.00
CA GLU A 58 -8.87 26.30 -15.43
C GLU A 58 -8.40 25.08 -16.25
N PRO A 59 -8.43 25.04 -17.60
CA PRO A 59 -7.90 23.92 -18.37
C PRO A 59 -6.38 23.75 -18.19
N HIS A 60 -5.65 24.82 -17.95
CA HIS A 60 -4.20 24.76 -17.71
C HIS A 60 -3.87 24.40 -16.24
N ALA A 61 -4.76 24.65 -15.31
CA ALA A 61 -4.60 24.31 -13.89
C ALA A 61 -5.08 22.89 -13.54
N ARG A 62 -5.92 22.28 -14.38
CA ARG A 62 -6.41 20.88 -14.22
C ARG A 62 -5.69 19.89 -15.12
N GLY A 63 -4.69 20.32 -15.87
CA GLY A 63 -4.11 19.53 -16.91
C GLY A 63 -2.92 18.69 -16.48
N ASP A 64 -2.18 18.31 -17.44
CA ASP A 64 -1.07 17.39 -17.43
C ASP A 64 0.25 18.02 -16.92
N GLU A 65 0.26 19.25 -16.43
CA GLU A 65 1.48 19.97 -16.03
C GLU A 65 1.36 20.61 -14.64
N GLY A 66 2.48 20.68 -13.94
CA GLY A 66 2.61 21.37 -12.67
C GLY A 66 2.79 20.45 -11.47
N PHE A 67 2.67 21.06 -10.30
CA PHE A 67 2.86 20.40 -9.01
C PHE A 67 1.52 19.95 -8.45
N SER A 68 1.48 18.70 -7.94
CA SER A 68 0.35 18.20 -7.16
C SER A 68 0.84 17.51 -5.90
N PHE A 69 -0.01 17.53 -4.89
CA PHE A 69 0.20 16.89 -3.60
C PHE A 69 -0.94 15.92 -3.33
N ASN A 70 -0.59 14.70 -2.96
CA ASN A 70 -1.52 13.69 -2.49
C ASN A 70 -1.05 13.18 -1.13
N THR A 71 -1.92 12.63 -0.33
CA THR A 71 -1.57 12.07 0.98
C THR A 71 -2.44 10.87 1.31
N TYR A 72 -1.88 9.97 2.10
CA TYR A 72 -2.61 9.03 2.94
C TYR A 72 -2.22 9.31 4.39
N ALA A 73 -3.19 9.38 5.29
CA ALA A 73 -2.88 9.46 6.71
C ALA A 73 -3.93 8.72 7.54
N ARG A 74 -3.48 8.09 8.61
CA ARG A 74 -4.32 7.55 9.66
C ARG A 74 -3.75 7.89 11.02
N SER A 75 -4.62 7.96 12.03
CA SER A 75 -4.23 8.05 13.43
C SER A 75 -5.33 7.43 14.28
N GLY A 76 -4.93 6.54 15.17
CA GLY A 76 -5.85 5.74 15.99
C GLY A 76 -5.48 5.72 17.46
N LEU A 77 -6.48 5.63 18.31
CA LEU A 77 -6.36 5.27 19.72
C LEU A 77 -7.01 3.90 19.90
N LEU A 78 -6.26 2.94 20.41
CA LEU A 78 -6.74 1.61 20.71
C LEU A 78 -6.47 1.28 22.18
N LEU A 79 -7.52 0.99 22.92
CA LEU A 79 -7.47 0.68 24.35
C LEU A 79 -8.10 -0.68 24.60
N ASN A 80 -7.52 -1.44 25.53
CA ASN A 80 -8.11 -2.66 26.05
C ASN A 80 -9.19 -2.39 27.11
N ASN A 81 -9.78 -3.43 27.67
CA ASN A 81 -10.81 -3.35 28.72
C ASN A 81 -10.32 -2.77 30.05
N GLU A 82 -9.01 -2.65 30.26
CA GLU A 82 -8.41 -1.97 31.42
C GLU A 82 -8.11 -0.49 31.17
N GLY A 83 -8.38 0.01 29.98
CA GLY A 83 -8.05 1.38 29.56
C GLY A 83 -6.57 1.61 29.25
N LYS A 84 -5.81 0.54 29.06
CA LYS A 84 -4.42 0.59 28.62
C LYS A 84 -4.35 0.54 27.09
N SER A 85 -3.26 1.05 26.53
CA SER A 85 -2.98 0.91 25.09
C SER A 85 -2.94 -0.58 24.73
N ALA A 86 -3.59 -0.92 23.62
CA ALA A 86 -3.57 -2.26 23.04
C ALA A 86 -2.79 -2.23 21.73
N SER A 87 -2.10 -3.32 21.42
CA SER A 87 -1.50 -3.55 20.11
C SER A 87 -2.57 -3.84 19.08
N GLY A 88 -2.28 -3.54 17.82
CA GLY A 88 -3.21 -3.75 16.70
C GLY A 88 -2.47 -3.73 15.37
N GLY A 89 -3.18 -4.11 14.33
CA GLY A 89 -2.70 -4.18 12.95
C GLY A 89 -3.30 -5.38 12.23
N PRO A 90 -3.34 -5.36 10.91
CA PRO A 90 -3.92 -6.47 10.13
C PRO A 90 -3.11 -7.77 10.24
N TYR A 91 -1.84 -7.69 10.64
CA TYR A 91 -0.95 -8.84 10.84
C TYR A 91 -0.78 -9.21 12.32
N LEU A 92 -1.48 -8.55 13.24
CA LEU A 92 -1.51 -8.93 14.63
C LEU A 92 -2.44 -10.15 14.77
N THR A 93 -1.90 -11.30 14.45
CA THR A 93 -2.49 -12.62 14.66
C THR A 93 -1.59 -13.40 15.60
N PRO A 94 -2.08 -14.45 16.24
CA PRO A 94 -1.25 -15.28 17.14
C PRO A 94 0.01 -15.84 16.46
N ALA A 95 -0.05 -16.07 15.16
CA ALA A 95 1.06 -16.62 14.39
C ALA A 95 1.85 -15.57 13.58
N GLY A 96 1.56 -14.28 13.75
CA GLY A 96 2.25 -13.23 13.02
C GLY A 96 2.03 -13.30 11.51
N SER A 97 3.08 -13.01 10.74
CA SER A 97 3.01 -12.91 9.27
C SER A 97 2.73 -14.23 8.55
N VAL A 98 3.09 -15.38 9.16
CA VAL A 98 2.84 -16.70 8.58
C VAL A 98 1.43 -17.22 8.85
N GLY A 99 0.65 -16.55 9.66
CA GLY A 99 -0.70 -16.93 10.04
C GLY A 99 -1.82 -16.15 9.34
N GLY A 100 -1.53 -15.37 8.33
CA GLY A 100 -2.54 -14.63 7.57
C GLY A 100 -2.84 -13.23 8.10
N ALA A 101 -4.04 -12.71 7.84
CA ALA A 101 -4.43 -11.35 8.20
C ALA A 101 -5.84 -11.27 8.78
N VAL A 102 -6.10 -10.25 9.58
CA VAL A 102 -7.42 -9.95 10.16
C VAL A 102 -7.88 -8.55 9.77
N GLY A 103 -9.18 -8.28 9.91
CA GLY A 103 -9.79 -7.03 9.51
C GLY A 103 -9.17 -5.79 10.14
N ARG A 104 -9.08 -4.72 9.38
CA ARG A 104 -8.48 -3.44 9.78
C ARG A 104 -9.41 -2.50 10.54
N LEU A 105 -10.73 -2.74 10.54
CA LEU A 105 -11.67 -1.85 11.19
C LEU A 105 -11.43 -1.80 12.70
N GLY A 106 -11.07 -0.61 13.22
CA GLY A 106 -10.78 -0.45 14.64
C GLY A 106 -9.61 -1.31 15.14
N ASN A 107 -8.59 -1.48 14.32
CA ASN A 107 -7.44 -2.34 14.59
C ASN A 107 -6.07 -1.68 14.33
N GLU A 108 -6.02 -0.36 14.22
CA GLU A 108 -4.79 0.37 13.90
C GLU A 108 -4.55 1.48 14.95
N PRO A 109 -3.68 1.21 15.94
CA PRO A 109 -3.38 2.18 17.00
C PRO A 109 -2.32 3.21 16.60
N ASP A 110 -1.70 3.04 15.44
CA ASP A 110 -0.59 3.86 14.98
C ASP A 110 -1.04 5.21 14.40
N THR A 111 -0.09 6.12 14.30
CA THR A 111 -0.18 7.27 13.40
C THR A 111 0.76 7.02 12.24
N TYR A 112 0.21 7.03 11.02
CA TYR A 112 0.93 6.80 9.78
C TYR A 112 0.60 7.87 8.75
N LEU A 113 1.61 8.36 8.05
CA LEU A 113 1.50 9.39 7.03
C LEU A 113 2.29 9.02 5.78
N GLU A 114 1.69 9.19 4.62
CA GLU A 114 2.37 9.25 3.33
C GLU A 114 2.14 10.63 2.70
N ALA A 115 3.22 11.35 2.44
CA ALA A 115 3.19 12.62 1.70
C ALA A 115 3.73 12.37 0.28
N ILE A 116 2.89 12.58 -0.73
CA ILE A 116 3.20 12.28 -2.12
C ILE A 116 3.26 13.59 -2.91
N LEU A 117 4.44 13.93 -3.38
CA LEU A 117 4.71 15.10 -4.20
C LEU A 117 4.91 14.68 -5.65
N ASN A 118 4.12 15.23 -6.55
CA ASN A 118 4.26 15.00 -7.98
C ASN A 118 4.58 16.31 -8.69
N TYR A 119 5.43 16.22 -9.72
CA TYR A 119 5.63 17.30 -10.68
C TYR A 119 5.55 16.73 -12.09
N LYS A 120 4.67 17.27 -12.90
CA LYS A 120 4.48 16.87 -14.30
C LYS A 120 4.85 18.02 -15.22
N SER A 121 5.50 17.72 -16.33
CA SER A 121 5.86 18.68 -17.35
C SER A 121 5.78 18.08 -18.74
N VAL A 122 5.59 18.93 -19.74
CA VAL A 122 5.61 18.58 -21.16
C VAL A 122 6.71 19.38 -21.85
N ALA A 123 7.59 18.70 -22.56
CA ALA A 123 8.65 19.33 -23.34
C ALA A 123 8.12 19.79 -24.71
N ASP A 124 8.84 20.69 -25.39
CA ASP A 124 8.46 21.24 -26.69
C ASP A 124 8.24 20.16 -27.77
N ASN A 125 8.86 19.00 -27.66
CA ASN A 125 8.69 17.86 -28.56
C ASN A 125 7.51 16.96 -28.17
N GLY A 126 6.72 17.35 -27.16
CA GLY A 126 5.57 16.61 -26.67
C GLY A 126 5.88 15.50 -25.65
N THR A 127 7.16 15.23 -25.33
CA THR A 127 7.53 14.26 -24.31
C THR A 127 7.03 14.72 -22.96
N ARG A 128 6.36 13.85 -22.23
CA ARG A 128 5.84 14.09 -20.88
C ARG A 128 6.81 13.53 -19.86
N SER A 129 7.03 14.28 -18.79
CA SER A 129 7.84 13.87 -17.63
C SER A 129 7.00 13.91 -16.36
N HIS A 130 7.10 12.86 -15.56
CA HIS A 130 6.47 12.77 -14.24
C HIS A 130 7.56 12.46 -13.21
N TYR A 131 7.72 13.35 -12.25
CA TYR A 131 8.59 13.18 -11.09
C TYR A 131 7.72 12.91 -9.87
N ARG A 132 8.04 11.85 -9.12
CA ARG A 132 7.33 11.50 -7.91
C ARG A 132 8.29 11.34 -6.74
N LEU A 133 7.97 11.98 -5.63
CA LEU A 133 8.60 11.79 -4.33
C LEU A 133 7.53 11.41 -3.33
N MET A 134 7.71 10.28 -2.66
CA MET A 134 6.86 9.84 -1.57
C MET A 134 7.69 9.66 -0.32
N ILE A 135 7.26 10.32 0.73
CA ILE A 135 7.86 10.25 2.05
C ILE A 135 6.81 9.68 2.98
N ALA A 136 7.18 8.70 3.77
CA ALA A 136 6.31 8.14 4.81
C ALA A 136 7.00 8.21 6.17
N ASP A 137 6.18 8.32 7.20
CA ASP A 137 6.58 8.25 8.58
C ASP A 137 5.48 7.56 9.40
N SER A 138 5.87 6.89 10.47
CA SER A 138 4.93 6.22 11.37
C SER A 138 5.40 6.29 12.80
N THR A 139 4.44 6.35 13.73
CA THR A 139 4.67 6.11 15.14
C THR A 139 3.97 4.80 15.52
N THR A 140 4.62 3.96 16.28
CA THR A 140 4.03 2.68 16.74
C THR A 140 2.90 2.91 17.75
N SER A 141 2.88 4.06 18.40
CA SER A 141 1.82 4.48 19.32
C SER A 141 1.38 5.91 19.00
N SER A 142 0.09 6.11 18.75
CA SER A 142 -0.48 7.44 18.52
C SER A 142 -0.39 8.38 19.72
N ASN A 143 -0.08 7.85 20.91
CA ASN A 143 0.00 8.61 22.15
C ASN A 143 1.40 9.14 22.44
N ASP A 144 2.39 8.80 21.61
CA ASP A 144 3.71 9.37 21.73
C ASP A 144 3.69 10.80 21.18
N TRP A 145 3.87 11.75 22.08
CA TRP A 145 3.89 13.17 21.76
C TRP A 145 5.27 13.64 21.27
N THR A 146 6.30 12.94 21.67
CA THR A 146 7.68 13.24 21.31
C THR A 146 8.23 12.11 20.46
N ALA A 147 8.34 12.29 19.16
CA ALA A 147 9.06 11.37 18.31
C ALA A 147 10.55 11.47 18.67
N ASP A 148 11.02 10.53 19.47
CA ASP A 148 12.44 10.47 19.83
C ASP A 148 13.31 10.03 18.65
N ASP A 149 12.77 9.27 17.69
CA ASP A 149 13.46 8.82 16.48
C ASP A 149 12.52 8.82 15.27
N GLY A 150 12.29 9.96 14.67
CA GLY A 150 11.59 10.08 13.38
C GLY A 150 12.46 9.57 12.23
N ALA A 151 12.27 8.36 11.79
CA ALA A 151 12.88 7.82 10.58
C ALA A 151 12.06 8.18 9.35
N LEU A 152 12.31 9.34 8.78
CA LEU A 152 11.71 9.76 7.51
C LEU A 152 12.11 8.77 6.40
N ASN A 153 11.18 7.95 5.95
CA ASN A 153 11.43 6.97 4.92
C ASN A 153 11.04 7.54 3.54
N VAL A 154 12.02 7.66 2.65
CA VAL A 154 11.76 7.94 1.23
C VAL A 154 11.31 6.64 0.56
N ARG A 155 10.00 6.46 0.45
CA ARG A 155 9.41 5.23 -0.12
C ARG A 155 9.46 5.20 -1.64
N GLN A 156 9.29 6.35 -2.29
CA GLN A 156 9.43 6.46 -3.74
C GLN A 156 10.21 7.73 -4.10
N ALA A 157 11.07 7.63 -5.09
CA ALA A 157 11.76 8.75 -5.73
C ALA A 157 12.12 8.32 -7.15
N TYR A 158 11.27 8.65 -8.13
CA TYR A 158 11.49 8.24 -9.51
C TYR A 158 11.08 9.31 -10.52
N VAL A 159 11.55 9.12 -11.74
CA VAL A 159 11.10 9.84 -12.93
C VAL A 159 10.53 8.86 -13.93
N GLU A 160 9.46 9.28 -14.61
CA GLU A 160 8.85 8.54 -15.71
C GLU A 160 8.71 9.47 -16.92
N PHE A 161 9.05 8.95 -18.11
CA PHE A 161 8.89 9.61 -19.38
C PHE A 161 7.86 8.87 -20.24
N SER A 162 6.89 9.57 -20.78
CA SER A 162 5.91 9.04 -21.72
C SER A 162 5.78 9.92 -22.97
N ASN A 163 5.07 9.43 -23.96
CA ASN A 163 4.97 10.09 -25.27
C ASN A 163 6.35 10.42 -25.87
N LEU A 164 7.26 9.45 -25.82
CA LEU A 164 8.62 9.59 -26.34
C LEU A 164 8.59 9.56 -27.88
N ALA A 165 9.06 10.59 -28.55
CA ALA A 165 9.01 10.71 -30.01
C ALA A 165 9.76 9.58 -30.76
N GLY A 166 10.71 8.90 -30.10
CA GLY A 166 11.41 7.75 -30.65
C GLY A 166 10.69 6.42 -30.47
N PHE A 167 9.60 6.38 -29.71
CA PHE A 167 8.82 5.16 -29.45
C PHE A 167 7.74 5.04 -30.53
N THR A 168 7.74 3.90 -31.24
CA THR A 168 6.82 3.63 -32.34
C THR A 168 6.37 2.17 -32.32
N GLY A 169 5.29 1.85 -33.04
CA GLY A 169 4.73 0.51 -33.08
C GLY A 169 4.23 0.07 -31.71
N ILE A 170 4.66 -1.09 -31.24
CA ILE A 170 4.24 -1.60 -29.92
C ILE A 170 4.67 -0.73 -28.73
N PHE A 171 5.63 0.16 -28.93
CA PHE A 171 6.15 1.10 -27.91
C PHE A 171 5.53 2.49 -27.99
N GLU A 172 4.63 2.78 -28.94
CA GLU A 172 4.07 4.11 -29.16
C GLU A 172 3.48 4.74 -27.89
N ASN A 173 2.81 3.93 -27.07
CA ASN A 173 2.20 4.38 -25.80
C ASN A 173 3.06 4.06 -24.57
N ALA A 174 4.23 3.47 -24.78
CA ALA A 174 5.04 3.02 -23.65
C ALA A 174 5.66 4.20 -22.89
N SER A 175 5.82 3.99 -21.58
CA SER A 175 6.58 4.86 -20.70
C SER A 175 7.84 4.19 -20.19
N LEU A 176 8.87 4.99 -19.94
CA LEU A 176 10.15 4.58 -19.38
C LEU A 176 10.33 5.25 -18.02
N TRP A 177 10.54 4.49 -16.97
CA TRP A 177 10.80 5.04 -15.65
C TRP A 177 12.12 4.52 -15.05
N ALA A 178 12.68 5.30 -14.13
CA ALA A 178 13.84 4.90 -13.33
C ALA A 178 13.81 5.55 -11.95
N GLY A 179 14.28 4.83 -10.94
CA GLY A 179 14.39 5.30 -9.55
C GLY A 179 13.84 4.29 -8.54
N LYS A 180 13.61 4.76 -7.31
CA LYS A 180 12.97 3.98 -6.24
C LYS A 180 11.46 4.03 -6.41
N ARG A 181 10.83 2.90 -6.64
CA ARG A 181 9.39 2.80 -6.89
C ARG A 181 8.82 1.55 -6.21
N PHE A 182 7.57 1.61 -5.81
CA PHE A 182 6.77 0.42 -5.56
C PHE A 182 5.53 0.42 -6.47
N ASP A 183 5.16 -0.78 -6.89
CA ASP A 183 4.02 -1.03 -7.75
C ASP A 183 2.85 -1.48 -6.90
N ARG A 184 2.04 -0.50 -6.44
CA ARG A 184 0.70 -0.72 -5.89
C ARG A 184 -0.37 -0.72 -6.98
N ASP A 185 -0.03 -0.20 -8.16
CA ASP A 185 -0.95 -0.10 -9.30
C ASP A 185 -1.13 -1.47 -10.00
N LEU A 186 -0.96 -2.56 -9.22
CA LEU A 186 -1.24 -3.92 -9.69
C LEU A 186 -2.73 -4.26 -9.62
N ASP A 187 -3.60 -3.24 -9.44
CA ASP A 187 -5.06 -3.32 -9.37
C ASP A 187 -5.61 -4.18 -8.21
N PHE A 188 -4.78 -4.44 -7.18
CA PHE A 188 -5.14 -5.24 -6.02
C PHE A 188 -5.05 -4.46 -4.73
N ASP A 189 -6.16 -3.93 -4.27
CA ASP A 189 -6.28 -3.31 -2.97
C ASP A 189 -7.47 -3.86 -2.19
N ILE A 190 -7.18 -4.62 -1.14
CA ILE A 190 -8.17 -5.10 -0.18
C ILE A 190 -8.09 -4.23 1.07
N HIS A 191 -8.37 -2.94 0.92
CA HIS A 191 -8.19 -1.94 1.96
C HIS A 191 -8.78 -2.30 3.35
N TRP A 192 -9.84 -3.10 3.38
CA TRP A 192 -10.51 -3.51 4.63
C TRP A 192 -9.86 -4.71 5.34
N LEU A 193 -8.90 -5.38 4.72
CA LEU A 193 -8.19 -6.50 5.30
C LEU A 193 -6.68 -6.29 5.23
N ASP A 194 -6.13 -6.41 4.05
CA ASP A 194 -4.72 -6.24 3.73
C ASP A 194 -4.63 -5.42 2.46
N SER A 195 -3.86 -4.34 2.47
CA SER A 195 -3.83 -3.42 1.34
C SER A 195 -3.21 -4.02 0.08
N ASP A 196 -2.41 -5.09 0.20
CA ASP A 196 -1.68 -5.63 -0.94
C ASP A 196 -1.90 -7.15 -1.06
N VAL A 197 -2.41 -7.62 -2.20
CA VAL A 197 -2.37 -9.04 -2.58
C VAL A 197 -0.98 -9.41 -3.04
N VAL A 198 -0.34 -8.51 -3.78
CA VAL A 198 1.06 -8.60 -4.20
C VAL A 198 1.70 -7.22 -4.12
N PHE A 199 2.91 -7.14 -3.60
CA PHE A 199 3.67 -5.91 -3.42
C PHE A 199 5.07 -6.05 -4.00
N LEU A 200 5.38 -5.22 -4.99
CA LEU A 200 6.69 -5.14 -5.63
C LEU A 200 7.30 -3.77 -5.35
N ALA A 201 8.50 -3.74 -4.81
CA ALA A 201 9.20 -2.51 -4.49
C ALA A 201 10.72 -2.67 -4.65
N GLY A 202 11.39 -1.58 -4.95
CA GLY A 202 12.84 -1.53 -5.05
C GLY A 202 13.33 -0.31 -5.81
N THR A 203 14.62 -0.26 -6.09
CA THR A 203 15.23 0.74 -6.96
C THR A 203 15.53 0.09 -8.31
N GLY A 204 15.10 0.72 -9.39
CA GLY A 204 15.27 0.08 -10.69
C GLY A 204 14.82 0.91 -11.89
N VAL A 205 14.45 0.19 -12.93
CA VAL A 205 14.00 0.74 -14.21
C VAL A 205 12.85 -0.10 -14.75
N GLY A 206 11.96 0.51 -15.53
CA GLY A 206 10.89 -0.25 -16.19
C GLY A 206 10.40 0.42 -17.45
N LEU A 207 9.82 -0.41 -18.30
CA LEU A 207 9.16 -0.06 -19.54
C LEU A 207 7.71 -0.52 -19.43
N TYR A 208 6.79 0.42 -19.30
CA TYR A 208 5.37 0.16 -19.04
C TYR A 208 4.50 0.52 -20.25
N ASP A 209 3.29 -0.03 -20.28
CA ASP A 209 2.31 0.18 -21.35
C ASP A 209 2.77 -0.24 -22.75
N VAL A 210 3.65 -1.26 -22.85
CA VAL A 210 4.00 -1.87 -24.14
C VAL A 210 2.75 -2.54 -24.71
N THR A 211 2.23 -2.02 -25.81
CA THR A 211 0.94 -2.41 -26.38
C THR A 211 1.13 -3.32 -27.59
N PHE A 212 0.95 -4.63 -27.39
CA PHE A 212 1.07 -5.62 -28.48
C PHE A 212 -0.18 -5.67 -29.36
N SER A 213 -1.34 -5.37 -28.79
CA SER A 213 -2.64 -5.21 -29.46
C SER A 213 -3.61 -4.46 -28.55
N ASP A 214 -4.80 -4.13 -29.05
CA ASP A 214 -5.86 -3.48 -28.26
C ASP A 214 -6.25 -4.27 -27.00
N ALA A 215 -6.01 -5.58 -26.99
CA ALA A 215 -6.34 -6.47 -25.87
C ALA A 215 -5.13 -6.91 -25.04
N VAL A 216 -3.89 -6.56 -25.45
CA VAL A 216 -2.68 -7.08 -24.80
C VAL A 216 -1.71 -5.95 -24.51
N LYS A 217 -1.49 -5.69 -23.24
CA LYS A 217 -0.47 -4.76 -22.72
C LYS A 217 0.47 -5.48 -21.78
N SER A 218 1.72 -5.02 -21.71
CA SER A 218 2.71 -5.55 -20.77
C SER A 218 3.58 -4.45 -20.19
N ASN A 219 3.91 -4.64 -18.90
CA ASN A 219 4.86 -3.84 -18.17
C ASN A 219 6.07 -4.72 -17.83
N PHE A 220 7.27 -4.22 -18.08
CA PHE A 220 8.52 -4.90 -17.78
C PHE A 220 9.33 -4.05 -16.83
N SER A 221 9.93 -4.67 -15.80
CA SER A 221 10.78 -3.94 -14.86
C SER A 221 11.91 -4.81 -14.31
N LEU A 222 12.96 -4.15 -13.89
CA LEU A 222 14.06 -4.72 -13.14
C LEU A 222 14.21 -3.90 -11.87
N TYR A 223 14.12 -4.54 -10.71
CA TYR A 223 14.32 -3.96 -9.41
C TYR A 223 15.52 -4.59 -8.69
N GLY A 224 16.27 -3.76 -7.97
CA GLY A 224 17.14 -4.18 -6.90
C GLY A 224 16.45 -3.92 -5.56
N ARG A 225 16.48 -4.89 -4.66
CA ARG A 225 15.85 -4.82 -3.34
C ARG A 225 16.74 -5.41 -2.27
N SER A 226 16.73 -4.83 -1.06
CA SER A 226 17.28 -5.45 0.14
C SER A 226 16.28 -6.39 0.78
N PHE A 227 16.75 -7.41 1.48
CA PHE A 227 15.91 -8.28 2.29
C PHE A 227 15.39 -7.55 3.54
N LEU A 228 14.23 -7.94 4.01
CA LEU A 228 13.64 -7.48 5.26
C LEU A 228 13.76 -8.51 6.37
N ASP A 229 14.21 -9.73 6.02
CA ASP A 229 14.40 -10.88 6.91
C ASP A 229 13.15 -11.13 7.77
N PHE A 230 12.14 -11.74 7.16
CA PHE A 230 10.96 -12.21 7.86
C PHE A 230 11.21 -13.62 8.46
N PRO A 231 10.67 -13.89 9.63
CA PRO A 231 10.10 -12.94 10.56
C PRO A 231 11.18 -11.96 11.02
N SER A 232 10.88 -10.68 10.93
CA SER A 232 11.86 -9.64 11.22
C SER A 232 12.30 -9.68 12.68
N ASP A 233 13.58 -9.86 12.94
CA ASP A 233 14.15 -9.48 14.22
C ASP A 233 14.13 -7.95 14.33
N PRO A 234 13.32 -7.35 15.22
CA PRO A 234 13.25 -5.90 15.37
C PRO A 234 14.56 -5.28 15.85
N ASP A 235 15.48 -6.08 16.36
CA ASP A 235 16.80 -5.63 16.82
C ASP A 235 17.88 -5.68 15.74
N THR A 236 17.64 -6.32 14.60
CA THR A 236 18.54 -6.24 13.44
C THR A 236 18.25 -4.98 12.65
N THR A 237 18.77 -3.86 13.12
CA THR A 237 18.88 -2.60 12.37
C THR A 237 19.89 -2.68 11.22
N ASP A 238 20.40 -3.82 10.93
CA ASP A 238 21.22 -4.11 9.75
C ASP A 238 20.35 -4.25 8.49
N GLY A 239 19.44 -3.32 8.31
CA GLY A 239 18.97 -3.00 6.98
C GLY A 239 20.20 -2.60 6.18
N THR A 240 20.82 -3.57 5.56
CA THR A 240 21.92 -3.33 4.64
C THR A 240 21.38 -2.39 3.58
N SER A 241 22.07 -1.29 3.34
CA SER A 241 21.76 -0.38 2.23
C SER A 241 22.09 -1.02 0.88
N ASP A 242 22.45 -2.31 0.90
CA ASP A 242 22.90 -3.07 -0.24
C ASP A 242 21.74 -3.68 -1.01
N THR A 243 21.96 -4.00 -2.27
CA THR A 243 21.01 -4.71 -3.09
C THR A 243 21.30 -6.19 -2.95
N ASP A 244 20.48 -6.90 -2.20
CA ASP A 244 20.64 -8.32 -1.93
C ASP A 244 20.00 -9.17 -3.03
N ASN A 245 18.93 -8.65 -3.66
CA ASN A 245 18.11 -9.39 -4.60
C ASN A 245 17.77 -8.55 -5.84
N LEU A 246 17.88 -9.16 -7.02
CA LEU A 246 17.43 -8.61 -8.31
C LEU A 246 16.13 -9.29 -8.73
N ILE A 247 15.12 -8.50 -9.07
CA ILE A 247 13.79 -8.97 -9.47
C ILE A 247 13.50 -8.52 -10.89
N LEU A 248 13.39 -9.45 -11.82
CA LEU A 248 12.92 -9.20 -13.19
C LEU A 248 11.44 -9.53 -13.29
N THR A 249 10.64 -8.56 -13.73
CA THR A 249 9.18 -8.65 -13.75
C THR A 249 8.63 -8.51 -15.16
N ALA A 250 7.63 -9.32 -15.49
CA ALA A 250 6.74 -9.14 -16.64
C ALA A 250 5.29 -9.19 -16.13
N ASN A 251 4.58 -8.07 -16.21
CA ASN A 251 3.18 -7.96 -15.82
C ASN A 251 2.32 -7.76 -17.08
N ASN A 252 1.50 -8.73 -17.42
CA ASN A 252 0.76 -8.82 -18.68
C ASN A 252 -0.74 -8.71 -18.43
N TYR A 253 -1.41 -7.90 -19.25
CA TYR A 253 -2.86 -7.69 -19.20
C TYR A 253 -3.49 -8.17 -20.50
N PHE A 254 -4.53 -9.02 -20.36
CA PHE A 254 -5.33 -9.59 -21.46
C PHE A 254 -6.81 -9.26 -21.18
N GLY A 255 -7.21 -8.01 -21.44
CA GLY A 255 -8.49 -7.51 -20.98
C GLY A 255 -8.59 -7.54 -19.45
N ASN A 256 -9.53 -8.29 -18.90
CA ASN A 256 -9.74 -8.43 -17.46
C ASN A 256 -8.84 -9.47 -16.79
N VAL A 257 -7.97 -10.14 -17.55
CA VAL A 257 -7.01 -11.12 -17.01
C VAL A 257 -5.65 -10.47 -16.88
N GLN A 258 -5.02 -10.64 -15.72
CA GLN A 258 -3.66 -10.20 -15.44
C GLN A 258 -2.77 -11.42 -15.16
N TRP A 259 -1.59 -11.44 -15.75
CA TRP A 259 -0.59 -12.47 -15.53
C TRP A 259 0.76 -11.83 -15.21
N LEU A 260 1.14 -11.91 -13.95
CA LEU A 260 2.43 -11.44 -13.43
C LEU A 260 3.41 -12.61 -13.35
N ILE A 261 4.65 -12.38 -13.77
CA ILE A 261 5.75 -13.34 -13.66
C ILE A 261 6.95 -12.58 -13.13
N ASN A 262 7.60 -13.14 -12.12
CA ASN A 262 8.82 -12.60 -11.52
C ASN A 262 9.90 -13.68 -11.47
N GLY A 263 11.11 -13.31 -11.88
CA GLY A 263 12.32 -14.09 -11.64
C GLY A 263 13.22 -13.34 -10.68
N MET A 264 13.77 -14.00 -9.69
CA MET A 264 14.57 -13.44 -8.62
C MET A 264 15.94 -14.09 -8.56
N SER A 265 16.96 -13.32 -8.20
CA SER A 265 18.32 -13.81 -8.01
C SER A 265 19.03 -12.98 -6.94
N ALA A 266 19.49 -13.66 -5.91
CA ALA A 266 20.35 -13.15 -4.85
C ALA A 266 21.67 -13.92 -4.92
N ALA A 267 22.77 -13.24 -5.21
CA ALA A 267 24.07 -13.88 -5.20
C ALA A 267 24.52 -14.12 -3.75
N ASP A 268 25.04 -15.31 -3.51
CA ASP A 268 25.66 -15.68 -2.24
C ASP A 268 24.73 -15.57 -1.01
N ASN A 269 23.40 -15.76 -1.19
CA ASN A 269 22.44 -15.70 -0.08
C ASN A 269 22.64 -16.86 0.91
N ASP A 270 23.09 -18.01 0.45
CA ASP A 270 23.46 -19.17 1.27
C ASP A 270 24.71 -18.92 2.15
N GLU A 271 25.56 -17.95 1.79
CA GLU A 271 26.71 -17.50 2.60
C GLU A 271 26.28 -16.47 3.69
N ARG A 272 25.08 -15.96 3.62
CA ARG A 272 24.54 -14.96 4.56
C ARG A 272 24.19 -15.63 5.87
N VAL A 273 24.96 -15.32 6.92
CA VAL A 273 24.72 -15.82 8.28
C VAL A 273 23.61 -14.98 8.94
N VAL A 274 22.36 -15.16 8.54
CA VAL A 274 21.21 -14.51 9.16
C VAL A 274 20.19 -15.59 9.50
N GLY A 275 19.80 -15.67 10.75
CA GLY A 275 18.86 -16.68 11.23
C GLY A 275 19.46 -18.09 11.32
N ASN A 276 18.59 -19.08 11.51
CA ASN A 276 18.97 -20.50 11.58
C ASN A 276 18.71 -21.23 10.25
N VAL A 277 18.54 -20.50 9.15
CA VAL A 277 18.29 -21.10 7.84
C VAL A 277 19.61 -21.63 7.29
N MET A 278 19.69 -22.93 7.13
CA MET A 278 20.73 -23.59 6.36
C MET A 278 20.15 -23.82 4.95
N GLU A 279 20.92 -23.55 3.90
CA GLU A 279 20.47 -23.71 2.50
C GLU A 279 19.41 -22.68 2.08
N ALA A 280 19.68 -21.38 2.39
CA ALA A 280 18.83 -20.28 1.94
C ALA A 280 18.83 -20.16 0.41
N ALA A 281 17.69 -19.83 -0.18
CA ALA A 281 17.52 -19.74 -1.62
C ALA A 281 18.31 -18.59 -2.26
N ASP A 282 19.10 -18.89 -3.29
CA ASP A 282 19.81 -17.91 -4.12
C ASP A 282 18.99 -17.41 -5.30
N SER A 283 17.90 -18.07 -5.61
CA SER A 283 17.03 -17.72 -6.73
C SER A 283 15.60 -18.12 -6.47
N GLY A 284 14.69 -17.58 -7.27
CA GLY A 284 13.29 -17.95 -7.16
C GLY A 284 12.45 -17.45 -8.31
N VAL A 285 11.26 -17.98 -8.38
CA VAL A 285 10.24 -17.57 -9.34
C VAL A 285 8.91 -17.39 -8.63
N GLN A 286 8.16 -16.36 -9.04
CA GLN A 286 6.78 -16.16 -8.58
C GLN A 286 5.89 -15.85 -9.76
N THR A 287 4.67 -16.35 -9.75
CA THR A 287 3.66 -16.03 -10.75
C THR A 287 2.32 -15.74 -10.09
N MET A 288 1.55 -14.82 -10.66
CA MET A 288 0.18 -14.54 -10.29
C MET A 288 -0.70 -14.54 -11.53
N LEU A 289 -1.79 -15.29 -11.48
CA LEU A 289 -2.87 -15.20 -12.45
C LEU A 289 -4.09 -14.59 -11.76
N ALA A 290 -4.59 -13.49 -12.30
CA ALA A 290 -5.73 -12.80 -11.71
C ALA A 290 -6.80 -12.46 -12.73
N TYR A 291 -8.04 -12.32 -12.25
CA TYR A 291 -9.19 -11.84 -13.00
C TYR A 291 -9.86 -10.69 -12.24
N HIS A 292 -10.11 -9.58 -12.94
CA HIS A 292 -10.78 -8.40 -12.43
C HIS A 292 -12.14 -8.25 -13.10
N GLY A 293 -13.20 -8.41 -12.31
CA GLY A 293 -14.58 -8.32 -12.80
C GLY A 293 -15.20 -6.95 -12.49
N ASP A 294 -15.93 -6.43 -13.45
CA ASP A 294 -16.70 -5.17 -13.40
C ASP A 294 -18.15 -5.34 -12.91
N SER A 295 -18.43 -6.46 -12.27
CA SER A 295 -19.67 -6.76 -11.56
C SER A 295 -19.34 -7.59 -10.33
N PHE A 296 -20.22 -7.66 -9.33
CA PHE A 296 -20.02 -8.52 -8.17
C PHE A 296 -20.36 -9.97 -8.53
N PHE A 297 -19.37 -10.74 -8.98
CA PHE A 297 -19.47 -12.15 -9.39
C PHE A 297 -20.60 -12.42 -10.41
N GLY A 298 -20.94 -11.44 -11.25
CA GLY A 298 -22.07 -11.54 -12.18
C GLY A 298 -23.46 -11.50 -11.54
N LEU A 299 -23.56 -11.27 -10.22
CA LEU A 299 -24.84 -11.30 -9.47
C LEU A 299 -25.46 -9.90 -9.32
N SER A 300 -24.66 -8.86 -9.21
CA SER A 300 -25.09 -7.48 -8.98
C SER A 300 -24.05 -6.47 -9.48
N GLU A 301 -24.38 -5.19 -9.45
CA GLU A 301 -23.43 -4.09 -9.67
C GLU A 301 -22.36 -4.12 -8.58
N GLY A 302 -21.11 -3.83 -8.96
CA GLY A 302 -19.98 -3.83 -8.05
C GLY A 302 -18.70 -4.23 -8.76
N ASN A 303 -17.80 -4.85 -8.04
CA ASN A 303 -16.57 -5.41 -8.58
C ASN A 303 -16.20 -6.70 -7.85
N PHE A 304 -15.32 -7.48 -8.44
CA PHE A 304 -14.62 -8.55 -7.75
C PHE A 304 -13.26 -8.79 -8.37
N SER A 305 -12.37 -9.36 -7.59
CA SER A 305 -11.08 -9.84 -8.06
C SER A 305 -10.81 -11.23 -7.50
N VAL A 306 -10.18 -12.06 -8.31
CA VAL A 306 -9.70 -13.39 -7.93
C VAL A 306 -8.25 -13.47 -8.37
N ALA A 307 -7.33 -13.83 -7.46
CA ALA A 307 -5.93 -14.04 -7.76
C ALA A 307 -5.46 -15.39 -7.22
N LEU A 308 -4.65 -16.08 -8.01
CA LEU A 308 -3.89 -17.25 -7.62
C LEU A 308 -2.41 -16.91 -7.79
N LEU A 309 -1.65 -17.01 -6.70
CA LEU A 309 -0.21 -16.77 -6.65
C LEU A 309 0.49 -18.09 -6.33
N HIS A 310 1.63 -18.31 -6.97
CA HIS A 310 2.50 -19.42 -6.65
C HIS A 310 3.96 -18.98 -6.78
N GLY A 311 4.81 -19.43 -5.86
CA GLY A 311 6.22 -19.09 -5.86
C GLY A 311 7.09 -20.22 -5.32
N GLN A 312 8.36 -20.22 -5.71
CA GLN A 312 9.37 -21.19 -5.30
C GLN A 312 10.69 -20.48 -5.01
N GLY A 313 11.47 -21.01 -4.08
CA GLY A 313 12.71 -20.41 -3.60
C GLY A 313 12.45 -18.99 -3.08
N LEU A 314 13.24 -17.99 -3.48
CA LEU A 314 12.99 -16.58 -3.14
C LEU A 314 11.60 -16.06 -3.56
N GLY A 315 10.91 -16.76 -4.44
CA GLY A 315 9.54 -16.44 -4.85
C GLY A 315 8.46 -16.99 -3.93
N ALA A 316 8.80 -17.82 -2.94
CA ALA A 316 7.84 -18.39 -1.99
C ALA A 316 7.23 -17.34 -1.06
N GLU A 317 7.88 -16.18 -0.85
CA GLU A 317 7.19 -14.98 -0.32
C GLU A 317 6.35 -14.35 -1.45
N VAL A 318 5.17 -14.93 -1.67
CA VAL A 318 4.32 -14.61 -2.81
C VAL A 318 3.67 -13.23 -2.77
N LYS A 319 3.61 -12.60 -1.57
CA LYS A 319 3.04 -11.26 -1.36
C LYS A 319 4.09 -10.17 -1.53
N SER A 320 5.13 -10.18 -0.71
CA SER A 320 6.16 -9.13 -0.66
C SER A 320 7.38 -9.53 -1.46
N LEU A 321 7.25 -9.51 -2.77
CA LEU A 321 8.19 -10.08 -3.73
C LEU A 321 9.65 -9.73 -3.43
N GLY A 322 10.46 -10.76 -3.20
CA GLY A 322 11.89 -10.66 -2.94
C GLY A 322 12.25 -9.93 -1.64
N ALA A 323 11.36 -9.93 -0.65
CA ALA A 323 11.61 -9.29 0.64
C ALA A 323 12.23 -10.24 1.66
N ASP A 324 11.93 -11.53 1.58
CA ASP A 324 12.38 -12.54 2.52
C ASP A 324 13.63 -13.25 1.99
N GLY A 325 14.74 -13.09 2.69
CA GLY A 325 16.01 -13.75 2.37
C GLY A 325 16.23 -15.04 3.16
N ASN A 326 15.32 -15.39 4.07
CA ASN A 326 15.44 -16.59 4.90
C ASN A 326 14.69 -17.80 4.32
N LEU A 327 14.13 -17.66 3.12
CA LEU A 327 13.45 -18.76 2.46
C LEU A 327 14.44 -19.88 2.11
N HIS A 328 14.06 -21.13 2.39
CA HIS A 328 14.82 -22.32 2.01
C HIS A 328 14.86 -22.49 0.49
N GLU A 329 15.88 -23.17 -0.05
CA GLU A 329 16.01 -23.36 -1.50
C GLU A 329 14.84 -24.15 -2.12
N ASP A 330 14.23 -25.07 -1.37
CA ASP A 330 13.08 -25.88 -1.75
C ASP A 330 11.73 -25.22 -1.41
N ALA A 331 11.73 -24.05 -0.78
CA ALA A 331 10.51 -23.35 -0.37
C ALA A 331 9.51 -23.21 -1.52
N ALA A 332 8.25 -23.55 -1.25
CA ALA A 332 7.15 -23.39 -2.19
C ALA A 332 5.89 -22.87 -1.49
N SER A 333 5.25 -21.86 -2.07
CA SER A 333 4.00 -21.30 -1.53
C SER A 333 2.94 -21.12 -2.59
N THR A 334 1.69 -21.29 -2.20
CA THR A 334 0.52 -21.01 -3.04
C THR A 334 -0.50 -20.20 -2.25
N ARG A 335 -0.88 -19.03 -2.78
CA ARG A 335 -1.88 -18.14 -2.18
C ARG A 335 -3.05 -17.93 -3.11
N ILE A 336 -4.25 -17.89 -2.55
CA ILE A 336 -5.46 -17.44 -3.24
C ILE A 336 -6.04 -16.21 -2.55
N ALA A 337 -6.49 -15.23 -3.34
CA ALA A 337 -7.24 -14.06 -2.89
C ALA A 337 -8.54 -13.94 -3.69
N VAL A 338 -9.66 -13.81 -2.99
CA VAL A 338 -10.98 -13.58 -3.60
C VAL A 338 -11.67 -12.48 -2.82
N TYR A 339 -12.02 -11.39 -3.49
CA TYR A 339 -12.70 -10.28 -2.83
C TYR A 339 -13.54 -9.48 -3.80
N GLY A 340 -14.41 -8.64 -3.27
CA GLY A 340 -15.23 -7.76 -4.08
C GLY A 340 -16.08 -6.82 -3.24
N THR A 341 -16.76 -5.90 -3.91
CA THR A 341 -17.69 -4.98 -3.25
C THR A 341 -18.99 -4.90 -4.02
N THR A 342 -20.10 -4.79 -3.29
CA THR A 342 -21.41 -4.55 -3.87
C THR A 342 -22.36 -3.83 -2.91
N ARG A 343 -23.46 -3.32 -3.44
CA ARG A 343 -24.57 -2.79 -2.66
C ARG A 343 -25.58 -3.92 -2.38
N LEU A 344 -26.17 -3.88 -1.18
CA LEU A 344 -27.27 -4.72 -0.75
C LEU A 344 -28.49 -3.82 -0.49
N GLY A 345 -29.36 -3.64 -1.51
CA GLY A 345 -30.43 -2.67 -1.48
C GLY A 345 -29.91 -1.22 -1.47
N ASP A 346 -30.71 -0.31 -0.89
CA ASP A 346 -30.47 1.14 -1.02
C ASP A 346 -29.44 1.70 -0.04
N SER A 347 -29.27 1.08 1.13
CA SER A 347 -28.50 1.66 2.24
C SER A 347 -27.36 0.77 2.76
N TRP A 348 -27.22 -0.44 2.25
CA TRP A 348 -26.16 -1.35 2.67
C TRP A 348 -25.12 -1.58 1.59
N ARG A 349 -23.87 -1.76 2.02
CA ARG A 349 -22.75 -2.22 1.20
C ARG A 349 -22.05 -3.36 1.91
N ILE A 350 -21.50 -4.27 1.12
CA ILE A 350 -20.71 -5.41 1.63
C ILE A 350 -19.41 -5.54 0.85
N ALA A 351 -18.36 -5.90 1.56
CA ALA A 351 -17.03 -6.18 1.03
C ALA A 351 -16.49 -7.49 1.65
N PRO A 352 -16.86 -8.65 1.10
CA PRO A 352 -16.32 -9.94 1.54
C PRO A 352 -14.92 -10.16 0.96
N THR A 353 -14.09 -10.90 1.70
CA THR A 353 -12.76 -11.33 1.29
C THR A 353 -12.47 -12.72 1.80
N ILE A 354 -11.79 -13.52 0.99
CA ILE A 354 -11.15 -14.78 1.35
C ILE A 354 -9.68 -14.67 0.94
N LEU A 355 -8.80 -14.95 1.88
CA LEU A 355 -7.37 -15.18 1.63
C LEU A 355 -7.02 -16.57 2.19
N ALA A 356 -6.23 -17.33 1.46
CA ALA A 356 -5.67 -18.59 1.93
C ALA A 356 -4.27 -18.77 1.37
N GLU A 357 -3.42 -19.43 2.13
CA GLU A 357 -2.06 -19.78 1.73
C GLU A 357 -1.68 -21.14 2.27
N THR A 358 -0.91 -21.87 1.48
CA THR A 358 -0.14 -23.02 1.92
C THR A 358 1.30 -22.79 1.52
N SER A 359 2.23 -23.13 2.41
CA SER A 359 3.65 -23.16 2.07
C SER A 359 4.31 -24.40 2.66
N GLU A 360 5.27 -24.94 1.94
CA GLU A 360 6.05 -26.14 2.27
C GLU A 360 7.52 -25.76 2.20
N ASP A 361 8.34 -26.37 3.07
CA ASP A 361 9.79 -26.14 3.16
C ASP A 361 10.16 -24.64 3.20
N ARG A 362 9.36 -23.83 3.90
CA ARG A 362 9.48 -22.37 3.83
C ARG A 362 10.79 -21.86 4.40
N TYR A 363 11.16 -22.34 5.58
CA TYR A 363 12.35 -21.91 6.30
C TYR A 363 13.28 -23.07 6.64
N VAL A 364 12.74 -24.28 6.82
CA VAL A 364 13.49 -25.49 7.07
C VAL A 364 12.81 -26.65 6.37
N ASP A 365 13.59 -27.70 6.07
CA ASP A 365 13.11 -28.93 5.44
C ASP A 365 11.99 -29.56 6.28
N GLY A 366 10.82 -29.75 5.67
CA GLY A 366 9.64 -30.39 6.26
C GLY A 366 8.69 -29.43 6.96
N ASP A 367 8.95 -28.12 7.07
CA ASP A 367 7.98 -27.20 7.66
C ASP A 367 6.78 -26.99 6.71
N GLU A 368 5.59 -26.87 7.29
CA GLU A 368 4.34 -26.57 6.58
C GLU A 368 3.55 -25.46 7.28
N TYR A 369 3.13 -24.45 6.53
CA TYR A 369 2.29 -23.36 7.03
C TYR A 369 1.02 -23.28 6.19
N GLN A 370 -0.14 -23.47 6.83
CA GLN A 370 -1.45 -23.40 6.18
C GLN A 370 -2.36 -22.44 6.93
N TRP A 371 -2.99 -21.53 6.23
CA TRP A 371 -3.98 -20.66 6.84
C TRP A 371 -5.08 -20.24 5.86
N LEU A 372 -6.23 -19.93 6.42
CA LEU A 372 -7.39 -19.38 5.72
C LEU A 372 -7.96 -18.21 6.52
N THR A 373 -8.14 -17.07 5.89
CA THR A 373 -8.84 -15.91 6.43
C THR A 373 -10.12 -15.66 5.65
N PHE A 374 -11.24 -15.55 6.35
CA PHE A 374 -12.48 -14.96 5.87
C PHE A 374 -12.69 -13.61 6.55
N ASN A 375 -12.94 -12.56 5.78
CA ASN A 375 -13.30 -11.24 6.29
C ASN A 375 -14.50 -10.69 5.55
N THR A 376 -15.34 -9.93 6.22
CA THR A 376 -16.39 -9.15 5.57
C THR A 376 -16.62 -7.84 6.29
N ARG A 377 -16.54 -6.74 5.54
CA ARG A 377 -16.97 -5.42 6.01
C ARG A 377 -18.35 -5.09 5.46
N LEU A 378 -19.22 -4.64 6.35
CA LEU A 378 -20.55 -4.14 6.03
C LEU A 378 -20.62 -2.66 6.40
N ALA A 379 -21.30 -1.85 5.60
CA ALA A 379 -21.61 -0.47 5.93
C ALA A 379 -23.10 -0.19 5.69
N ASN A 380 -23.75 0.39 6.69
CA ASN A 380 -25.16 0.83 6.62
C ASN A 380 -25.23 2.36 6.65
N GLU A 381 -25.71 2.94 5.57
CA GLU A 381 -25.93 4.39 5.42
C GLU A 381 -27.16 4.81 6.20
N LEU A 382 -26.97 5.57 7.28
CA LEU A 382 -28.05 6.04 8.16
C LEU A 382 -28.37 7.54 7.99
N GLY A 383 -27.55 8.26 7.24
CA GLY A 383 -27.70 9.67 6.94
C GLY A 383 -26.69 10.15 5.92
N ALA A 384 -26.73 11.41 5.54
CA ALA A 384 -25.86 11.96 4.52
C ALA A 384 -24.36 11.91 4.90
N ASN A 385 -24.07 11.97 6.21
CA ASN A 385 -22.70 12.04 6.75
C ASN A 385 -22.40 10.97 7.80
N PHE A 386 -23.31 10.01 7.98
CA PHE A 386 -23.20 9.01 9.04
C PHE A 386 -23.57 7.61 8.53
N GLU A 387 -22.73 6.66 8.82
CA GLU A 387 -22.94 5.23 8.58
C GLU A 387 -22.48 4.40 9.77
N MET A 388 -23.05 3.22 9.90
CA MET A 388 -22.54 2.18 10.79
C MET A 388 -21.71 1.20 9.98
N GLN A 389 -20.46 1.03 10.37
CA GLN A 389 -19.60 -0.02 9.82
C GLN A 389 -19.53 -1.20 10.79
N TYR A 390 -19.49 -2.39 10.21
CA TYR A 390 -19.32 -3.66 10.92
C TYR A 390 -18.26 -4.46 10.19
N GLU A 391 -17.44 -5.18 10.93
CA GLU A 391 -16.48 -6.10 10.34
C GLU A 391 -16.44 -7.38 11.14
N ALA A 392 -16.46 -8.50 10.43
CA ALA A 392 -16.23 -9.82 10.98
C ALA A 392 -15.06 -10.46 10.25
N SER A 393 -14.09 -10.92 11.00
CA SER A 393 -12.91 -11.62 10.52
C SER A 393 -12.77 -12.93 11.27
N TRP A 394 -12.48 -13.99 10.54
CA TRP A 394 -12.18 -15.31 11.10
C TRP A 394 -11.02 -15.90 10.33
N GLN A 395 -10.09 -16.47 11.08
CA GLN A 395 -8.87 -17.06 10.57
C GLN A 395 -8.68 -18.42 11.23
N VAL A 396 -8.32 -19.40 10.44
CA VAL A 396 -7.87 -20.71 10.91
C VAL A 396 -6.47 -20.96 10.37
N MET A 397 -5.62 -21.57 11.19
CA MET A 397 -4.24 -21.87 10.85
C MET A 397 -3.83 -23.25 11.37
N ASP A 398 -2.91 -23.86 10.65
CA ASP A 398 -2.20 -25.09 10.97
C ASP A 398 -0.75 -24.85 10.56
N LEU A 399 0.16 -24.84 11.55
CA LEU A 399 1.52 -24.37 11.41
C LEU A 399 2.46 -25.43 12.01
N GLU A 400 3.07 -26.23 11.13
CA GLU A 400 4.10 -27.19 11.45
C GLU A 400 5.46 -26.57 11.18
N THR A 401 6.18 -26.18 12.24
CA THR A 401 7.36 -25.30 12.14
C THR A 401 8.68 -26.05 12.13
N GLU A 402 8.66 -27.36 12.42
CA GLU A 402 9.86 -28.19 12.58
C GLU A 402 10.91 -27.54 13.52
N GLY A 403 10.44 -26.75 14.50
CA GLY A 403 11.27 -26.06 15.48
C GLY A 403 11.97 -24.80 14.96
N TYR A 404 11.59 -24.28 13.82
CA TYR A 404 12.14 -23.01 13.29
C TYR A 404 11.97 -21.88 14.33
N GLU A 405 13.07 -21.16 14.61
CA GLU A 405 13.16 -20.12 15.65
C GLU A 405 12.74 -20.60 17.07
N GLY A 406 12.79 -21.91 17.32
CA GLY A 406 12.40 -22.49 18.59
C GLY A 406 10.89 -22.59 18.82
N ARG A 407 10.10 -22.39 17.77
CA ARG A 407 8.64 -22.54 17.81
C ARG A 407 8.23 -24.00 17.75
N GLY A 408 7.11 -24.33 18.38
CA GLY A 408 6.45 -25.63 18.24
C GLY A 408 5.35 -25.58 17.19
N ASP A 409 4.85 -26.74 16.82
CA ASP A 409 3.68 -26.83 15.95
C ASP A 409 2.43 -26.36 16.67
N VAL A 410 1.53 -25.70 15.94
CA VAL A 410 0.29 -25.18 16.51
C VAL A 410 -0.82 -25.16 15.46
N ASP A 411 -2.03 -25.52 15.90
CA ASP A 411 -3.26 -25.30 15.15
C ASP A 411 -4.28 -24.50 15.98
N GLY A 412 -5.15 -23.76 15.31
CA GLY A 412 -6.18 -23.02 16.01
C GLY A 412 -6.91 -22.00 15.15
N ASP A 413 -7.88 -21.32 15.78
CA ASP A 413 -8.61 -20.25 15.14
C ASP A 413 -8.52 -18.92 15.91
N TYR A 414 -8.67 -17.82 15.15
CA TYR A 414 -8.78 -16.45 15.64
C TYR A 414 -9.98 -15.78 15.00
N ALA A 415 -10.82 -15.15 15.78
CA ALA A 415 -11.96 -14.40 15.30
C ALA A 415 -12.00 -12.99 15.89
N ARG A 416 -12.42 -12.01 15.06
CA ARG A 416 -12.62 -10.63 15.50
C ARG A 416 -13.92 -10.09 14.94
N PHE A 417 -14.68 -9.41 15.78
CA PHE A 417 -15.87 -8.67 15.39
C PHE A 417 -15.76 -7.22 15.85
N THR A 418 -16.05 -6.27 14.95
CA THR A 418 -15.96 -4.82 15.19
C THR A 418 -17.25 -4.13 14.78
N ILE A 419 -17.69 -3.17 15.60
CA ILE A 419 -18.75 -2.22 15.28
C ILE A 419 -18.19 -0.80 15.38
N ALA A 420 -18.47 0.04 14.36
CA ALA A 420 -17.90 1.38 14.25
C ALA A 420 -18.91 2.40 13.71
N PRO A 421 -19.53 3.22 14.58
CA PRO A 421 -20.13 4.50 14.16
C PRO A 421 -19.09 5.33 13.39
N THR A 422 -19.41 5.71 12.16
CA THR A 422 -18.47 6.35 11.23
C THR A 422 -19.07 7.62 10.65
N PHE A 423 -18.32 8.71 10.73
CA PHE A 423 -18.66 10.00 10.14
C PHE A 423 -17.80 10.27 8.91
N LYS A 424 -18.44 10.69 7.82
CA LYS A 424 -17.81 11.05 6.53
C LYS A 424 -18.44 12.33 5.99
N PRO A 425 -17.74 13.15 5.21
CA PRO A 425 -18.37 14.24 4.46
C PRO A 425 -19.50 13.75 3.55
N GLN A 426 -19.32 12.55 2.98
CA GLN A 426 -20.32 11.88 2.15
C GLN A 426 -20.22 10.37 2.32
N VAL A 427 -21.32 9.71 2.68
CA VAL A 427 -21.44 8.24 2.67
C VAL A 427 -21.65 7.74 1.24
N GLY A 428 -21.72 6.43 1.01
CA GLY A 428 -22.06 5.85 -0.29
C GLY A 428 -20.91 5.09 -0.98
N GLY A 429 -19.71 5.04 -0.37
CA GLY A 429 -18.58 4.27 -0.90
C GLY A 429 -17.62 3.83 0.21
N PHE A 430 -17.02 2.63 0.06
CA PHE A 430 -15.95 2.18 0.96
C PHE A 430 -14.70 3.04 0.85
N TRP A 431 -14.50 3.69 -0.30
CA TRP A 431 -13.34 4.52 -0.62
C TRP A 431 -13.50 6.01 -0.27
N ASN A 432 -14.71 6.45 0.12
CA ASN A 432 -14.96 7.85 0.44
C ASN A 432 -14.23 8.25 1.74
N ARG A 433 -13.38 9.26 1.67
CA ARG A 433 -12.61 9.83 2.78
C ARG A 433 -12.76 11.36 2.79
N PRO A 434 -12.44 12.05 3.92
CA PRO A 434 -11.98 11.49 5.18
C PRO A 434 -13.08 10.76 5.94
N GLU A 435 -12.67 9.93 6.91
CA GLU A 435 -13.60 9.35 7.86
C GLU A 435 -13.06 9.45 9.30
N ILE A 436 -13.99 9.60 10.24
CA ILE A 436 -13.74 9.56 11.69
C ILE A 436 -14.65 8.50 12.25
N ARG A 437 -14.08 7.56 12.98
CA ARG A 437 -14.83 6.45 13.59
C ARG A 437 -14.53 6.32 15.07
N VAL A 438 -15.56 5.92 15.80
CA VAL A 438 -15.46 5.37 17.16
C VAL A 438 -15.75 3.88 17.02
N PHE A 439 -15.09 3.02 17.76
CA PHE A 439 -15.30 1.59 17.57
C PHE A 439 -15.22 0.81 18.89
N ALA A 440 -15.81 -0.38 18.85
CA ALA A 440 -15.65 -1.43 19.82
C ALA A 440 -15.41 -2.74 19.07
N SER A 441 -14.42 -3.52 19.50
CA SER A 441 -14.07 -4.79 18.91
C SER A 441 -13.94 -5.86 19.97
N TYR A 442 -14.32 -7.09 19.62
CA TYR A 442 -14.11 -8.28 20.41
C TYR A 442 -13.31 -9.28 19.59
N SER A 443 -12.20 -9.74 20.14
CA SER A 443 -11.35 -10.79 19.59
C SER A 443 -11.41 -12.03 20.47
N THR A 444 -11.32 -13.21 19.87
CA THR A 444 -11.22 -14.50 20.57
C THR A 444 -10.32 -15.43 19.75
N TRP A 445 -9.60 -16.29 20.44
CA TRP A 445 -8.68 -17.26 19.84
C TRP A 445 -8.51 -18.49 20.74
N ASP A 446 -8.01 -19.58 20.17
CA ASP A 446 -7.74 -20.81 20.88
C ASP A 446 -6.55 -20.67 21.83
N ASP A 447 -6.61 -21.35 22.98
CA ASP A 447 -5.61 -21.23 24.04
C ASP A 447 -4.22 -21.71 23.59
N GLU A 448 -4.15 -22.61 22.65
CA GLU A 448 -2.93 -23.15 22.04
C GLU A 448 -2.12 -22.08 21.33
N LEU A 449 -2.78 -21.02 20.84
CA LEU A 449 -2.16 -19.90 20.16
C LEU A 449 -1.55 -18.86 21.11
N ASN A 450 -1.75 -19.00 22.44
CA ASN A 450 -1.17 -18.09 23.40
C ASN A 450 0.35 -18.26 23.48
N GLN A 451 1.07 -17.14 23.40
CA GLN A 451 2.55 -17.09 23.48
C GLN A 451 3.27 -17.94 22.42
N TYR A 452 2.59 -18.21 21.31
CA TYR A 452 3.18 -18.95 20.20
C TYR A 452 4.41 -18.23 19.63
N ASP A 453 4.32 -16.93 19.44
CA ASP A 453 5.43 -16.08 19.02
C ASP A 453 5.86 -15.17 20.18
N GLY A 454 7.16 -15.03 20.43
CA GLY A 454 7.70 -14.09 21.43
C GLY A 454 7.33 -12.63 21.17
N GLY A 455 7.03 -12.27 19.91
CA GLY A 455 6.46 -10.99 19.49
C GLY A 455 4.93 -10.94 19.56
N ASP A 456 4.25 -12.03 19.89
CA ASP A 456 2.80 -12.09 19.95
C ASP A 456 2.23 -11.25 21.11
N ALA A 457 1.68 -10.09 20.76
CA ALA A 457 1.05 -9.21 21.74
C ALA A 457 -0.32 -9.72 22.26
N LEU A 458 -0.92 -10.75 21.65
CA LEU A 458 -2.22 -11.28 22.02
C LEU A 458 -2.12 -12.26 23.22
N GLY A 459 -1.06 -13.04 23.28
CA GLY A 459 -0.86 -14.06 24.32
C GLY A 459 0.01 -13.66 25.51
N GLN A 460 0.65 -12.48 25.50
CA GLN A 460 1.71 -12.14 26.47
C GLN A 460 1.25 -11.72 27.86
N GLU A 461 0.01 -11.29 28.07
CA GLU A 461 -0.42 -10.67 29.34
C GLU A 461 -1.47 -11.48 30.10
N ASP A 462 -1.36 -12.79 30.21
CA ASP A 462 -2.37 -13.67 30.84
C ASP A 462 -3.78 -13.56 30.18
N PHE A 463 -3.89 -13.03 29.01
CA PHE A 463 -5.13 -13.02 28.22
C PHE A 463 -5.31 -14.36 27.53
N ALA A 464 -5.88 -15.29 28.21
CA ALA A 464 -6.28 -16.55 27.60
C ALA A 464 -7.58 -16.31 26.78
N GLY A 465 -7.49 -16.43 25.46
CA GLY A 465 -8.62 -16.71 24.59
C GLY A 465 -9.52 -15.53 24.20
N SER A 466 -9.47 -14.34 24.81
CA SER A 466 -10.30 -13.22 24.34
C SER A 466 -9.93 -11.83 24.84
N GLN A 467 -10.25 -10.80 24.04
CA GLN A 467 -10.01 -9.40 24.41
C GLN A 467 -11.08 -8.46 23.84
N TRP A 468 -11.50 -7.49 24.64
CA TRP A 468 -12.22 -6.31 24.15
C TRP A 468 -11.25 -5.16 23.90
N THR A 469 -11.43 -4.48 22.76
CA THR A 469 -10.73 -3.23 22.46
C THR A 469 -11.72 -2.15 22.05
N PHE A 470 -11.37 -0.89 22.39
CA PHE A 470 -12.19 0.29 22.11
C PHE A 470 -11.30 1.40 21.63
N GLY A 471 -11.85 2.30 20.83
CA GLY A 471 -11.05 3.43 20.39
C GLY A 471 -11.71 4.37 19.42
N THR A 472 -10.86 5.22 18.86
CA THR A 472 -11.21 6.15 17.81
C THR A 472 -10.14 6.12 16.73
N GLN A 473 -10.52 6.39 15.49
CA GLN A 473 -9.60 6.46 14.38
C GLN A 473 -10.03 7.52 13.39
N MET A 474 -9.08 8.23 12.83
CA MET A 474 -9.28 8.99 11.59
C MET A 474 -8.50 8.36 10.44
N GLU A 475 -9.03 8.50 9.25
CA GLU A 475 -8.37 8.08 8.02
C GLU A 475 -8.69 9.03 6.89
N VAL A 476 -7.68 9.43 6.13
CA VAL A 476 -7.81 10.38 5.03
C VAL A 476 -6.88 10.04 3.88
N TRP A 477 -7.38 10.25 2.67
CA TRP A 477 -6.56 10.38 1.46
C TRP A 477 -7.19 11.40 0.51
N PHE A 478 -6.38 12.02 -0.30
CA PHE A 478 -6.77 12.91 -1.39
C PHE A 478 -5.63 13.07 -2.42
#